data_30219d633a71595e10300a8b4ac6ce62
#
_entry.id   30219d633a71595e10300a8b4ac6ce62
#
_cell.length_a   1.000
_cell.length_b   1.000
_cell.length_c   1.000
_cell.angle_alpha   90.00
_cell.angle_beta   90.00
_cell.angle_gamma   90.00
#
_symmetry.space_group_name_H-M   'P 1'
#
loop_
_entity.id
_entity.type
_entity.pdbx_description
1 polymer ?
#
loop_
_entity_poly.entity_id
_entity_poly.type
_entity_poly.pdbx_seq_one_letter_code
_entity_poly.pdbx_strand_id
1 'polypeptide(L)'
;MNIKELTIGIEEEYQVIDPETGELTSYIAEFLERDAMLVKDSMVPELLKSQLEVTSKVCKNIKEARKEVIRLRRLASSFAQENNCNIIAAGTHPYSHWKDQVLTDKERYHGLYDSMQYVAKRLLIFGMHVHIGIPDKDLRIDVMNQMRYFIPHILSLSSSSPFWQGQDTGFKSYRGIVFEDLPRTGPPETFESAEAYEEFINQLIATKSIDNPSKIWWDMRPHYKFPTLEFRMCDSTTKVDEVIAIAALIQALVATMIRNRERNISWRDYRQSMISENKWRAMRHGIDGKMIDLGVGKELDTKELFHELLNIVADSAKELGTEQEIQYIHTMLKNGTSADRQLKMYEKTKDFKKVVDMLAKETLENC
;
A
#
# COMPACT_ATOMS: atom_id res chain seq x y z
N MET A 1 -23.13 9.56 -8.63
CA MET A 1 -22.23 8.64 -9.38
C MET A 1 -22.68 7.21 -9.11
N ASN A 2 -22.80 6.36 -10.13
CA ASN A 2 -23.16 4.96 -9.94
C ASN A 2 -21.95 4.22 -9.33
N ILE A 3 -22.09 3.67 -8.11
CA ILE A 3 -20.99 2.98 -7.42
C ILE A 3 -20.51 1.72 -8.16
N LYS A 4 -21.32 1.12 -9.03
CA LYS A 4 -20.93 -0.03 -9.88
C LYS A 4 -19.91 0.33 -10.97
N GLU A 5 -19.69 1.61 -11.20
CA GLU A 5 -18.72 2.14 -12.16
C GLU A 5 -17.37 2.48 -11.49
N LEU A 6 -17.23 2.25 -10.18
CA LEU A 6 -15.97 2.42 -9.46
C LEU A 6 -14.96 1.39 -9.96
N THR A 7 -14.04 1.82 -10.81
CA THR A 7 -12.93 0.99 -11.30
C THR A 7 -11.85 0.85 -10.25
N ILE A 8 -11.04 -0.22 -10.36
CA ILE A 8 -9.93 -0.51 -9.46
C ILE A 8 -8.63 -0.61 -10.28
N GLY A 9 -7.55 -0.02 -9.76
CA GLY A 9 -6.18 -0.28 -10.15
C GLY A 9 -5.38 -0.73 -8.95
N ILE A 10 -4.42 -1.63 -9.14
CA ILE A 10 -3.52 -2.11 -8.08
C ILE A 10 -2.10 -2.04 -8.61
N GLU A 11 -1.22 -1.45 -7.79
CA GLU A 11 0.23 -1.46 -7.97
C GLU A 11 0.83 -2.26 -6.82
N GLU A 12 1.78 -3.15 -7.12
CA GLU A 12 2.53 -3.90 -6.12
C GLU A 12 4.02 -3.76 -6.36
N GLU A 13 4.77 -3.53 -5.31
CA GLU A 13 6.21 -3.49 -5.31
C GLU A 13 6.75 -4.81 -4.73
N TYR A 14 7.60 -5.50 -5.50
CA TYR A 14 8.25 -6.74 -5.08
C TYR A 14 9.73 -6.54 -4.83
N GLN A 15 10.22 -7.32 -3.90
CA GLN A 15 11.63 -7.51 -3.62
C GLN A 15 12.17 -8.61 -4.53
N VAL A 16 13.29 -8.33 -5.20
CA VAL A 16 14.00 -9.34 -5.99
C VAL A 16 15.10 -9.92 -5.13
N ILE A 17 15.10 -11.24 -4.96
CA ILE A 17 15.99 -11.95 -4.07
C ILE A 17 16.80 -13.03 -4.79
N ASP A 18 18.00 -13.27 -4.32
CA ASP A 18 18.79 -14.44 -4.65
C ASP A 18 18.19 -15.68 -3.96
N PRO A 19 17.87 -16.77 -4.66
CA PRO A 19 17.20 -17.93 -4.07
C PRO A 19 18.05 -18.70 -3.06
N GLU A 20 19.40 -18.67 -3.18
CA GLU A 20 20.29 -19.39 -2.28
C GLU A 20 20.50 -18.65 -0.96
N THR A 21 20.86 -17.37 -1.04
CA THR A 21 21.13 -16.54 0.13
C THR A 21 19.87 -15.92 0.71
N GLY A 22 18.83 -15.68 -0.10
CA GLY A 22 17.63 -14.93 0.26
C GLY A 22 17.85 -13.42 0.36
N GLU A 23 19.06 -12.92 0.06
CA GLU A 23 19.35 -11.48 0.07
C GLU A 23 18.79 -10.79 -1.17
N LEU A 24 18.58 -9.48 -1.05
CA LEU A 24 18.18 -8.66 -2.19
C LEU A 24 19.28 -8.66 -3.26
N THR A 25 18.87 -8.72 -4.51
CA THR A 25 19.76 -8.70 -5.67
C THR A 25 19.33 -7.70 -6.73
N SER A 26 20.30 -7.13 -7.43
CA SER A 26 20.09 -6.11 -8.46
C SER A 26 20.10 -6.66 -9.89
N TYR A 27 20.23 -7.97 -10.08
CA TYR A 27 20.41 -8.59 -11.40
C TYR A 27 19.26 -8.33 -12.38
N ILE A 28 18.03 -8.19 -11.90
CA ILE A 28 16.84 -8.03 -12.77
C ILE A 28 16.80 -6.70 -13.54
N ALA A 29 17.40 -5.63 -13.00
CA ALA A 29 17.29 -4.31 -13.62
C ALA A 29 17.92 -4.24 -15.03
N GLU A 30 19.03 -4.95 -15.26
CA GLU A 30 19.71 -5.00 -16.56
C GLU A 30 18.88 -5.74 -17.63
N PHE A 31 18.10 -6.74 -17.20
CA PHE A 31 17.26 -7.52 -18.10
C PHE A 31 15.94 -6.78 -18.44
N LEU A 32 15.37 -6.03 -17.49
CA LEU A 32 14.19 -5.19 -17.74
C LEU A 32 14.49 -4.10 -18.78
N GLU A 33 15.70 -3.56 -18.79
CA GLU A 33 16.12 -2.59 -19.81
C GLU A 33 16.25 -3.24 -21.18
N ARG A 34 16.77 -4.48 -21.25
CA ARG A 34 16.93 -5.22 -22.50
C ARG A 34 15.62 -5.70 -23.11
N ASP A 35 14.71 -6.22 -22.27
CA ASP A 35 13.46 -6.84 -22.71
C ASP A 35 12.24 -5.90 -22.55
N ALA A 36 12.51 -4.59 -22.46
CA ALA A 36 11.49 -3.54 -22.23
C ALA A 36 10.30 -3.58 -23.20
N MET A 37 10.46 -4.16 -24.41
CA MET A 37 9.36 -4.30 -25.37
C MET A 37 8.28 -5.30 -24.95
N LEU A 38 8.61 -6.31 -24.13
CA LEU A 38 7.68 -7.38 -23.74
C LEU A 38 6.87 -7.06 -22.47
N VAL A 39 7.39 -6.19 -21.61
CA VAL A 39 6.84 -5.92 -20.25
C VAL A 39 6.54 -4.45 -19.98
N LYS A 40 6.75 -3.58 -20.97
CA LYS A 40 6.83 -2.11 -20.84
C LYS A 40 5.65 -1.41 -20.14
N ASP A 41 4.45 -1.98 -20.20
CA ASP A 41 3.24 -1.34 -19.68
C ASP A 41 2.77 -1.92 -18.33
N SER A 42 3.41 -2.98 -17.84
CA SER A 42 2.93 -3.69 -16.65
C SER A 42 4.00 -3.91 -15.58
N MET A 43 5.28 -3.74 -15.88
CA MET A 43 6.39 -4.01 -14.98
C MET A 43 7.53 -3.03 -15.22
N VAL A 44 7.95 -2.33 -14.14
CA VAL A 44 9.00 -1.30 -14.23
C VAL A 44 9.97 -1.41 -13.05
N PRO A 45 11.28 -1.11 -13.28
CA PRO A 45 12.21 -0.96 -12.17
C PRO A 45 11.89 0.30 -11.38
N GLU A 46 11.93 0.20 -10.05
CA GLU A 46 11.71 1.28 -9.10
C GLU A 46 13.03 2.00 -8.71
N LEU A 47 13.01 2.75 -7.59
CA LEU A 47 14.13 3.55 -7.08
C LEU A 47 15.42 2.74 -6.95
N LEU A 48 15.34 1.54 -6.42
CA LEU A 48 16.47 0.63 -6.25
C LEU A 48 16.38 -0.53 -7.23
N LYS A 49 17.52 -0.98 -7.76
CA LYS A 49 17.60 -2.09 -8.75
C LYS A 49 17.06 -3.43 -8.23
N SER A 50 16.92 -3.58 -6.92
CA SER A 50 16.30 -4.74 -6.26
C SER A 50 14.79 -4.61 -6.06
N GLN A 51 14.17 -3.53 -6.55
CA GLN A 51 12.73 -3.26 -6.49
C GLN A 51 12.11 -3.42 -7.87
N LEU A 52 11.02 -4.18 -7.93
CA LEU A 52 10.23 -4.41 -9.13
C LEU A 52 8.79 -3.98 -8.88
N GLU A 53 8.33 -2.95 -9.57
CA GLU A 53 6.93 -2.51 -9.52
C GLU A 53 6.12 -3.14 -10.64
N VAL A 54 4.93 -3.62 -10.31
CA VAL A 54 3.92 -4.03 -11.29
C VAL A 54 2.67 -3.19 -11.16
N THR A 55 2.09 -2.81 -12.30
CA THR A 55 0.87 -2.01 -12.35
C THR A 55 -0.22 -2.75 -13.12
N SER A 56 -1.38 -2.91 -12.51
CA SER A 56 -2.55 -3.52 -13.17
C SER A 56 -3.12 -2.59 -14.24
N LYS A 57 -3.79 -3.19 -15.24
CA LYS A 57 -4.73 -2.42 -16.04
C LYS A 57 -5.92 -1.95 -15.19
N VAL A 58 -6.71 -1.02 -15.73
CA VAL A 58 -7.97 -0.61 -15.11
C VAL A 58 -8.94 -1.79 -15.07
N CYS A 59 -9.32 -2.23 -13.87
CA CYS A 59 -10.23 -3.33 -13.63
C CYS A 59 -11.63 -2.79 -13.30
N LYS A 60 -12.67 -3.39 -13.90
CA LYS A 60 -14.06 -2.97 -13.70
C LYS A 60 -14.61 -3.39 -12.33
N ASN A 61 -14.06 -4.41 -11.73
CA ASN A 61 -14.50 -4.98 -10.46
C ASN A 61 -13.38 -5.79 -9.81
N ILE A 62 -13.61 -6.21 -8.56
CA ILE A 62 -12.60 -6.94 -7.76
C ILE A 62 -12.22 -8.30 -8.36
N LYS A 63 -13.13 -8.97 -9.10
CA LYS A 63 -12.85 -10.25 -9.74
C LYS A 63 -11.88 -10.10 -10.91
N GLU A 64 -11.98 -9.02 -11.67
CA GLU A 64 -10.98 -8.66 -12.68
C GLU A 64 -9.65 -8.27 -12.03
N ALA A 65 -9.68 -7.50 -10.93
CA ALA A 65 -8.48 -7.14 -10.19
C ALA A 65 -7.73 -8.37 -9.66
N ARG A 66 -8.43 -9.36 -9.09
CA ARG A 66 -7.85 -10.63 -8.66
C ARG A 66 -7.13 -11.36 -9.80
N LYS A 67 -7.79 -11.49 -10.97
CA LYS A 67 -7.18 -12.13 -12.14
C LYS A 67 -5.92 -11.42 -12.60
N GLU A 68 -5.96 -10.09 -12.55
CA GLU A 68 -4.84 -9.26 -12.97
C GLU A 68 -3.67 -9.34 -11.98
N VAL A 69 -3.90 -9.27 -10.68
CA VAL A 69 -2.88 -9.48 -9.65
C VAL A 69 -2.20 -10.84 -9.82
N ILE A 70 -2.98 -11.92 -9.97
CA ILE A 70 -2.44 -13.26 -10.22
C ILE A 70 -1.58 -13.29 -11.49
N ARG A 71 -2.08 -12.70 -12.58
CA ARG A 71 -1.33 -12.62 -13.85
C ARG A 71 0.01 -11.89 -13.68
N LEU A 72 -0.01 -10.74 -12.99
CA LEU A 72 1.18 -9.92 -12.77
C LEU A 72 2.20 -10.60 -11.86
N ARG A 73 1.76 -11.25 -10.77
CA ARG A 73 2.64 -12.03 -9.89
C ARG A 73 3.30 -13.19 -10.61
N ARG A 74 2.53 -13.93 -11.43
CA ARG A 74 3.08 -14.99 -12.30
C ARG A 74 4.11 -14.44 -13.30
N LEU A 75 3.79 -13.34 -13.94
CA LEU A 75 4.69 -12.68 -14.90
C LEU A 75 6.00 -12.27 -14.22
N ALA A 76 5.91 -11.56 -13.09
CA ALA A 76 7.07 -11.12 -12.31
C ALA A 76 7.91 -12.30 -11.80
N SER A 77 7.25 -13.37 -11.34
CA SER A 77 7.93 -14.59 -10.90
C SER A 77 8.64 -15.31 -12.03
N SER A 78 7.97 -15.51 -13.19
CA SER A 78 8.59 -16.15 -14.34
C SER A 78 9.82 -15.38 -14.82
N PHE A 79 9.69 -14.05 -14.90
CA PHE A 79 10.79 -13.17 -15.29
C PHE A 79 11.96 -13.23 -14.30
N ALA A 80 11.67 -13.25 -12.98
CA ALA A 80 12.71 -13.42 -11.96
C ALA A 80 13.41 -14.78 -12.09
N GLN A 81 12.67 -15.87 -12.29
CA GLN A 81 13.20 -17.22 -12.40
C GLN A 81 14.09 -17.41 -13.66
N GLU A 82 13.74 -16.81 -14.79
CA GLU A 82 14.57 -16.80 -16.00
C GLU A 82 15.95 -16.16 -15.76
N ASN A 83 16.06 -15.32 -14.71
CA ASN A 83 17.28 -14.64 -14.31
C ASN A 83 17.87 -15.20 -12.98
N ASN A 84 17.53 -16.43 -12.61
CA ASN A 84 17.96 -17.10 -11.38
C ASN A 84 17.63 -16.30 -10.10
N CYS A 85 16.51 -15.59 -10.08
CA CYS A 85 16.01 -14.83 -8.93
C CYS A 85 14.62 -15.31 -8.53
N ASN A 86 14.19 -14.92 -7.32
CA ASN A 86 12.82 -15.03 -6.88
C ASN A 86 12.25 -13.66 -6.52
N ILE A 87 10.92 -13.56 -6.37
CA ILE A 87 10.25 -12.38 -5.86
C ILE A 87 9.60 -12.66 -4.51
N ILE A 88 9.57 -11.64 -3.64
CA ILE A 88 8.77 -11.65 -2.43
C ILE A 88 7.97 -10.35 -2.28
N ALA A 89 6.76 -10.46 -1.72
CA ALA A 89 5.90 -9.34 -1.35
C ALA A 89 5.91 -9.18 0.17
N ALA A 90 6.57 -8.13 0.65
CA ALA A 90 6.59 -7.70 2.04
C ALA A 90 7.03 -6.23 2.11
N GLY A 91 6.63 -5.48 3.14
CA GLY A 91 6.89 -4.05 3.22
C GLY A 91 8.36 -3.66 3.43
N THR A 92 9.17 -4.55 4.03
CA THR A 92 10.63 -4.44 4.16
C THR A 92 11.29 -5.79 3.98
N HIS A 93 12.56 -5.80 3.57
CA HIS A 93 13.35 -7.03 3.57
C HIS A 93 13.84 -7.33 5.00
N PRO A 94 13.73 -8.59 5.49
CA PRO A 94 14.04 -8.90 6.87
C PRO A 94 15.48 -8.57 7.30
N TYR A 95 16.50 -8.74 6.44
CA TYR A 95 17.89 -8.57 6.83
C TYR A 95 18.80 -7.85 5.85
N SER A 96 18.45 -7.72 4.57
CA SER A 96 19.28 -6.98 3.61
C SER A 96 19.41 -5.51 4.01
N HIS A 97 20.58 -4.94 3.78
CA HIS A 97 20.90 -3.61 4.20
C HIS A 97 20.70 -2.59 3.05
N TRP A 98 20.09 -1.45 3.34
CA TRP A 98 19.86 -0.41 2.32
C TRP A 98 21.17 0.18 1.74
N LYS A 99 22.28 0.14 2.50
CA LYS A 99 23.60 0.62 2.02
C LYS A 99 24.18 -0.21 0.88
N ASP A 100 23.76 -1.46 0.78
CA ASP A 100 24.25 -2.40 -0.23
C ASP A 100 23.42 -2.34 -1.53
N GLN A 101 22.37 -1.51 -1.54
CA GLN A 101 21.48 -1.40 -2.68
C GLN A 101 21.99 -0.40 -3.72
N VAL A 102 21.72 -0.71 -5.00
CA VAL A 102 22.12 0.11 -6.14
C VAL A 102 20.95 0.93 -6.64
N LEU A 103 21.17 2.23 -6.85
CA LEU A 103 20.16 3.13 -7.41
C LEU A 103 19.91 2.77 -8.89
N THR A 104 18.64 2.80 -9.29
CA THR A 104 18.26 2.67 -10.70
C THR A 104 18.66 3.94 -11.46
N ASP A 105 19.36 3.78 -12.59
CA ASP A 105 19.89 4.89 -13.38
C ASP A 105 18.78 5.56 -14.22
N LYS A 106 17.98 6.39 -13.56
CA LYS A 106 16.95 7.24 -14.18
C LYS A 106 17.03 8.65 -13.63
N GLU A 107 16.89 9.65 -14.50
CA GLU A 107 16.96 11.08 -14.13
C GLU A 107 16.02 11.44 -12.96
N ARG A 108 14.78 10.91 -12.96
CA ARG A 108 13.81 11.15 -11.87
C ARG A 108 14.32 10.68 -10.50
N TYR A 109 15.08 9.58 -10.47
CA TYR A 109 15.62 9.01 -9.22
C TYR A 109 16.87 9.73 -8.76
N HIS A 110 17.73 10.16 -9.70
CA HIS A 110 18.84 11.04 -9.37
C HIS A 110 18.33 12.37 -8.79
N GLY A 111 17.30 12.98 -9.38
CA GLY A 111 16.67 14.18 -8.84
C GLY A 111 16.07 14.00 -7.45
N LEU A 112 15.44 12.84 -7.17
CA LEU A 112 14.96 12.51 -5.83
C LEU A 112 16.12 12.34 -4.84
N TYR A 113 17.15 11.61 -5.25
CA TYR A 113 18.35 11.40 -4.44
C TYR A 113 19.06 12.72 -4.11
N ASP A 114 19.24 13.60 -5.09
CA ASP A 114 19.88 14.90 -4.90
C ASP A 114 19.09 15.79 -3.94
N SER A 115 17.77 15.76 -4.01
CA SER A 115 16.91 16.57 -3.15
C SER A 115 16.76 16.02 -1.73
N MET A 116 16.73 14.68 -1.54
CA MET A 116 16.46 14.03 -0.25
C MET A 116 17.71 13.41 0.41
N GLN A 117 18.83 13.31 -0.34
CA GLN A 117 20.14 12.85 0.15
C GLN A 117 20.04 11.51 0.92
N TYR A 118 20.48 11.49 2.18
CA TYR A 118 20.52 10.30 3.02
C TYR A 118 19.15 9.64 3.25
N VAL A 119 18.07 10.43 3.25
CA VAL A 119 16.70 9.93 3.41
C VAL A 119 16.31 9.05 2.23
N ALA A 120 16.60 9.50 0.99
CA ALA A 120 16.30 8.70 -0.22
C ALA A 120 17.04 7.36 -0.24
N LYS A 121 18.28 7.30 0.29
CA LYS A 121 19.04 6.04 0.39
C LYS A 121 18.37 4.98 1.23
N ARG A 122 17.63 5.39 2.26
CA ARG A 122 16.97 4.49 3.20
C ARG A 122 15.64 3.93 2.71
N LEU A 123 15.15 4.36 1.55
CA LEU A 123 13.86 3.93 1.00
C LEU A 123 13.89 2.50 0.44
N LEU A 124 14.45 1.57 1.21
CA LEU A 124 14.39 0.13 0.93
C LEU A 124 13.08 -0.45 1.48
N ILE A 125 11.99 0.04 0.96
CA ILE A 125 10.64 -0.26 1.39
C ILE A 125 9.75 -0.56 0.18
N PHE A 126 8.70 -1.35 0.40
CA PHE A 126 7.86 -1.87 -0.66
C PHE A 126 6.39 -1.73 -0.28
N GLY A 127 5.61 -1.15 -1.17
CA GLY A 127 4.21 -0.84 -0.94
C GLY A 127 3.24 -1.57 -1.86
N MET A 128 1.98 -1.44 -1.52
CA MET A 128 0.85 -1.74 -2.38
C MET A 128 0.00 -0.49 -2.48
N HIS A 129 -0.30 -0.06 -3.71
CA HIS A 129 -1.19 1.06 -3.94
C HIS A 129 -2.51 0.58 -4.54
N VAL A 130 -3.62 1.12 -4.04
CA VAL A 130 -4.95 0.83 -4.57
C VAL A 130 -5.54 2.12 -5.12
N HIS A 131 -5.95 2.10 -6.39
CA HIS A 131 -6.61 3.21 -7.07
C HIS A 131 -8.10 2.93 -7.21
N ILE A 132 -8.93 3.88 -6.80
CA ILE A 132 -10.37 3.84 -7.05
C ILE A 132 -10.75 4.98 -8.00
N GLY A 133 -11.38 4.62 -9.12
CA GLY A 133 -11.79 5.57 -10.15
C GLY A 133 -12.93 6.47 -9.67
N ILE A 134 -12.67 7.77 -9.56
CA ILE A 134 -13.64 8.82 -9.21
C ILE A 134 -13.38 10.00 -10.16
N PRO A 135 -14.07 10.06 -11.32
CA PRO A 135 -13.83 11.11 -12.33
C PRO A 135 -14.12 12.53 -11.85
N ASP A 136 -15.18 12.71 -11.07
CA ASP A 136 -15.56 14.00 -10.50
C ASP A 136 -14.53 14.44 -9.46
N LYS A 137 -13.89 15.60 -9.68
CA LYS A 137 -12.81 16.12 -8.86
C LYS A 137 -13.27 16.51 -7.46
N ASP A 138 -14.43 17.17 -7.34
CA ASP A 138 -14.96 17.60 -6.03
C ASP A 138 -15.43 16.41 -5.20
N LEU A 139 -16.11 15.45 -5.86
CA LEU A 139 -16.45 14.18 -5.19
C LEU A 139 -15.21 13.43 -4.70
N ARG A 140 -14.12 13.44 -5.47
CA ARG A 140 -12.86 12.79 -5.10
C ARG A 140 -12.23 13.42 -3.86
N ILE A 141 -12.26 14.77 -3.76
CA ILE A 141 -11.77 15.49 -2.56
C ILE A 141 -12.67 15.22 -1.37
N ASP A 142 -13.98 15.27 -1.54
CA ASP A 142 -14.93 14.99 -0.47
C ASP A 142 -14.77 13.56 0.07
N VAL A 143 -14.66 12.57 -0.81
CA VAL A 143 -14.36 11.18 -0.42
C VAL A 143 -13.00 11.07 0.26
N MET A 144 -11.96 11.75 -0.24
CA MET A 144 -10.65 11.78 0.40
C MET A 144 -10.75 12.28 1.85
N ASN A 145 -11.42 13.41 2.07
CA ASN A 145 -11.59 13.98 3.42
C ASN A 145 -12.22 12.98 4.39
N GLN A 146 -13.26 12.27 3.97
CA GLN A 146 -13.95 11.28 4.81
C GLN A 146 -13.13 10.01 5.03
N MET A 147 -12.40 9.55 4.00
CA MET A 147 -11.58 8.33 4.06
C MET A 147 -10.36 8.43 4.97
N ARG A 148 -9.93 9.63 5.35
CA ARG A 148 -8.79 9.86 6.26
C ARG A 148 -8.91 9.07 7.57
N TYR A 149 -10.13 8.98 8.12
CA TYR A 149 -10.41 8.22 9.33
C TYR A 149 -10.02 6.75 9.22
N PHE A 150 -10.14 6.16 8.03
CA PHE A 150 -9.92 4.73 7.80
C PHE A 150 -8.48 4.36 7.45
N ILE A 151 -7.58 5.34 7.27
CA ILE A 151 -6.15 5.09 6.98
C ILE A 151 -5.52 4.13 7.99
N PRO A 152 -5.64 4.33 9.33
CA PRO A 152 -5.06 3.41 10.31
C PRO A 152 -5.62 1.99 10.24
N HIS A 153 -6.91 1.85 9.96
CA HIS A 153 -7.57 0.54 9.84
C HIS A 153 -6.98 -0.24 8.65
N ILE A 154 -6.93 0.38 7.47
CA ILE A 154 -6.42 -0.25 6.25
C ILE A 154 -4.93 -0.60 6.43
N LEU A 155 -4.12 0.30 6.99
CA LEU A 155 -2.72 0.06 7.28
C LEU A 155 -2.51 -1.14 8.21
N SER A 156 -3.31 -1.28 9.27
CA SER A 156 -3.18 -2.39 10.21
C SER A 156 -3.39 -3.77 9.56
N LEU A 157 -4.29 -3.87 8.57
CA LEU A 157 -4.51 -5.10 7.80
C LEU A 157 -3.35 -5.42 6.87
N SER A 158 -2.72 -4.39 6.27
CA SER A 158 -1.63 -4.58 5.32
C SER A 158 -0.27 -4.79 5.96
N SER A 159 -0.16 -4.78 7.30
CA SER A 159 1.12 -4.89 8.02
C SER A 159 1.94 -6.10 7.58
N SER A 160 3.15 -5.86 7.04
CA SER A 160 4.04 -6.91 6.53
C SER A 160 5.53 -6.57 6.65
N SER A 161 5.91 -5.66 7.57
CA SER A 161 7.29 -5.19 7.69
C SER A 161 7.78 -5.13 9.15
N PRO A 162 7.84 -6.28 9.86
CA PRO A 162 8.26 -6.27 11.27
C PRO A 162 9.77 -6.21 11.45
N PHE A 163 10.55 -6.53 10.41
CA PHE A 163 11.99 -6.61 10.47
C PHE A 163 12.67 -5.53 9.64
N TRP A 164 13.85 -5.10 10.10
CA TRP A 164 14.70 -4.13 9.41
C TRP A 164 16.17 -4.42 9.71
N GLN A 165 16.97 -4.67 8.66
CA GLN A 165 18.41 -4.90 8.77
C GLN A 165 18.78 -5.99 9.79
N GLY A 166 18.10 -7.11 9.79
CA GLY A 166 18.34 -8.24 10.69
C GLY A 166 17.88 -8.00 12.14
N GLN A 167 16.97 -7.06 12.37
CA GLN A 167 16.43 -6.72 13.68
C GLN A 167 14.92 -6.82 13.73
N ASP A 168 14.36 -7.33 14.81
CA ASP A 168 12.97 -7.12 15.16
C ASP A 168 12.79 -5.67 15.60
N THR A 169 12.02 -4.91 14.85
CA THR A 169 11.82 -3.47 15.08
C THR A 169 10.82 -3.19 16.21
N GLY A 170 10.07 -4.21 16.61
CA GLY A 170 8.92 -4.06 17.50
C GLY A 170 7.67 -3.44 16.84
N PHE A 171 7.70 -3.15 15.54
CA PHE A 171 6.57 -2.66 14.76
C PHE A 171 6.00 -3.78 13.88
N LYS A 172 4.74 -3.63 13.45
CA LYS A 172 4.12 -4.51 12.45
C LYS A 172 4.27 -3.94 11.02
N SER A 173 4.34 -2.60 10.91
CA SER A 173 4.65 -1.89 9.68
C SER A 173 5.78 -0.89 9.91
N TYR A 174 7.03 -1.34 9.77
CA TYR A 174 8.22 -0.48 9.83
C TYR A 174 8.41 0.31 8.53
N ARG A 175 7.83 -0.17 7.41
CA ARG A 175 7.77 0.58 6.16
C ARG A 175 7.20 1.98 6.37
N GLY A 176 6.10 2.09 7.12
CA GLY A 176 5.49 3.38 7.44
C GLY A 176 6.43 4.33 8.16
N ILE A 177 7.22 3.82 9.12
CA ILE A 177 8.23 4.60 9.85
C ILE A 177 9.31 5.13 8.90
N VAL A 178 9.86 4.28 8.02
CA VAL A 178 10.90 4.68 7.06
C VAL A 178 10.35 5.70 6.06
N PHE A 179 9.10 5.53 5.62
CA PHE A 179 8.47 6.42 4.65
C PHE A 179 8.21 7.83 5.22
N GLU A 180 7.92 7.93 6.51
CA GLU A 180 7.69 9.22 7.20
C GLU A 180 8.95 10.09 7.35
N ASP A 181 10.14 9.58 7.04
CA ASP A 181 11.35 10.41 6.92
C ASP A 181 11.26 11.40 5.74
N LEU A 182 10.40 11.14 4.75
CA LEU A 182 10.18 12.04 3.62
C LEU A 182 9.22 13.19 4.00
N PRO A 183 9.41 14.39 3.45
CA PRO A 183 8.45 15.49 3.60
C PRO A 183 7.14 15.17 2.89
N ARG A 184 6.05 15.81 3.31
CA ARG A 184 4.72 15.68 2.68
C ARG A 184 4.19 14.25 2.66
N THR A 185 4.45 13.48 3.73
CA THR A 185 3.93 12.15 4.03
C THR A 185 2.84 12.22 5.10
N GLY A 186 2.27 11.08 5.47
CA GLY A 186 1.21 10.98 6.47
C GLY A 186 -0.20 11.18 5.92
N PRO A 187 -1.21 11.24 6.79
CA PRO A 187 -2.58 11.50 6.39
C PRO A 187 -2.71 12.85 5.68
N PRO A 188 -3.49 12.95 4.57
CA PRO A 188 -3.68 14.22 3.89
C PRO A 188 -4.38 15.27 4.76
N GLU A 189 -4.20 16.54 4.45
CA GLU A 189 -5.01 17.61 4.95
C GLU A 189 -6.43 17.52 4.36
N THR A 190 -7.37 18.29 4.93
CA THR A 190 -8.72 18.45 4.37
C THR A 190 -8.78 19.65 3.46
N PHE A 191 -9.56 19.53 2.39
CA PHE A 191 -9.79 20.60 1.43
C PHE A 191 -11.30 20.79 1.21
N GLU A 192 -11.73 22.05 1.09
CA GLU A 192 -13.13 22.40 0.88
C GLU A 192 -13.60 22.05 -0.53
N SER A 193 -12.71 22.05 -1.52
CA SER A 193 -13.00 21.78 -2.93
C SER A 193 -11.77 21.27 -3.69
N ALA A 194 -11.98 20.78 -4.91
CA ALA A 194 -10.88 20.46 -5.82
C ALA A 194 -10.05 21.70 -6.17
N GLU A 195 -10.66 22.88 -6.28
CA GLU A 195 -9.99 24.14 -6.55
C GLU A 195 -9.02 24.49 -5.40
N ALA A 196 -9.46 24.40 -4.13
CA ALA A 196 -8.60 24.62 -2.97
C ALA A 196 -7.41 23.67 -2.91
N TYR A 197 -7.61 22.40 -3.30
CA TYR A 197 -6.52 21.43 -3.45
C TYR A 197 -5.55 21.82 -4.57
N GLU A 198 -6.05 22.23 -5.74
CA GLU A 198 -5.23 22.67 -6.87
C GLU A 198 -4.44 23.96 -6.52
N GLU A 199 -5.03 24.89 -5.79
CA GLU A 199 -4.34 26.09 -5.27
C GLU A 199 -3.18 25.73 -4.34
N PHE A 200 -3.39 24.80 -3.41
CA PHE A 200 -2.33 24.29 -2.53
C PHE A 200 -1.17 23.68 -3.33
N ILE A 201 -1.46 22.85 -4.33
CA ILE A 201 -0.43 22.27 -5.21
C ILE A 201 0.32 23.37 -5.97
N ASN A 202 -0.40 24.33 -6.55
CA ASN A 202 0.19 25.45 -7.29
C ASN A 202 1.09 26.32 -6.40
N GLN A 203 0.72 26.52 -5.13
CA GLN A 203 1.55 27.23 -4.17
C GLN A 203 2.88 26.50 -3.90
N LEU A 204 2.84 25.15 -3.73
CA LEU A 204 4.05 24.35 -3.55
C LEU A 204 4.96 24.39 -4.78
N ILE A 205 4.38 24.41 -5.99
CA ILE A 205 5.15 24.54 -7.24
C ILE A 205 5.75 25.94 -7.36
N ALA A 206 4.95 26.99 -7.11
CA ALA A 206 5.41 28.38 -7.20
C ALA A 206 6.55 28.70 -6.20
N THR A 207 6.52 28.08 -5.03
CA THR A 207 7.59 28.20 -4.01
C THR A 207 8.77 27.25 -4.26
N LYS A 208 8.76 26.50 -5.35
CA LYS A 208 9.78 25.48 -5.69
C LYS A 208 9.97 24.39 -4.63
N SER A 209 8.94 24.16 -3.79
CA SER A 209 8.94 23.07 -2.82
C SER A 209 8.80 21.71 -3.51
N ILE A 210 8.09 21.70 -4.63
CA ILE A 210 7.96 20.55 -5.56
C ILE A 210 8.01 21.07 -7.01
N ASP A 211 8.37 20.24 -7.95
CA ASP A 211 8.31 20.53 -9.39
C ASP A 211 7.01 20.01 -10.03
N ASN A 212 6.37 19.01 -9.41
CA ASN A 212 5.11 18.42 -9.87
C ASN A 212 4.38 17.72 -8.74
N PRO A 213 3.05 17.45 -8.89
CA PRO A 213 2.22 16.87 -7.83
C PRO A 213 2.58 15.43 -7.41
N SER A 214 3.39 14.70 -8.19
CA SER A 214 3.81 13.34 -7.82
C SER A 214 4.66 13.30 -6.54
N LYS A 215 5.23 14.45 -6.14
CA LYS A 215 6.04 14.62 -4.91
C LYS A 215 5.22 14.91 -3.64
N ILE A 216 3.91 14.79 -3.71
CA ILE A 216 3.02 14.69 -2.55
C ILE A 216 2.88 13.22 -2.20
N TRP A 217 3.49 12.80 -1.11
CA TRP A 217 3.59 11.39 -0.70
C TRP A 217 2.63 11.02 0.44
N TRP A 218 1.47 11.69 0.52
CA TRP A 218 0.47 11.37 1.52
C TRP A 218 0.01 9.90 1.43
N ASP A 219 -0.50 9.40 2.54
CA ASP A 219 -1.07 8.05 2.67
C ASP A 219 -2.20 7.77 1.67
N MET A 220 -2.88 8.84 1.26
CA MET A 220 -3.94 8.83 0.26
C MET A 220 -3.95 10.18 -0.46
N ARG A 221 -4.10 10.17 -1.79
CA ARG A 221 -4.09 11.40 -2.59
C ARG A 221 -4.93 11.30 -3.85
N PRO A 222 -5.45 12.41 -4.39
CA PRO A 222 -5.90 12.47 -5.77
C PRO A 222 -4.71 12.20 -6.68
N HIS A 223 -4.82 11.23 -7.59
CA HIS A 223 -3.70 10.93 -8.48
C HIS A 223 -3.56 12.03 -9.55
N TYR A 224 -2.32 12.46 -9.83
CA TYR A 224 -2.04 13.63 -10.66
C TYR A 224 -2.30 13.41 -12.17
N LYS A 225 -2.28 12.15 -12.65
CA LYS A 225 -2.53 11.78 -14.06
C LYS A 225 -3.88 11.13 -14.27
N PHE A 226 -4.30 10.27 -13.32
CA PHE A 226 -5.48 9.45 -13.47
C PHE A 226 -6.65 10.01 -12.65
N PRO A 227 -7.91 9.85 -13.10
CA PRO A 227 -9.06 10.30 -12.34
C PRO A 227 -9.38 9.36 -11.18
N THR A 228 -8.39 9.09 -10.32
CA THR A 228 -8.49 8.15 -9.21
C THR A 228 -8.13 8.78 -7.88
N LEU A 229 -8.70 8.25 -6.79
CA LEU A 229 -8.16 8.39 -5.45
C LEU A 229 -7.22 7.21 -5.21
N GLU A 230 -5.96 7.51 -4.90
CA GLU A 230 -4.87 6.56 -4.71
C GLU A 230 -4.61 6.37 -3.21
N PHE A 231 -4.66 5.13 -2.75
CA PHE A 231 -4.38 4.71 -1.38
C PHE A 231 -2.98 4.10 -1.33
N ARG A 232 -2.07 4.72 -0.59
CA ARG A 232 -0.61 4.45 -0.60
C ARG A 232 -0.05 3.92 0.71
N MET A 233 -0.84 3.95 1.79
CA MET A 233 -0.38 3.60 3.13
C MET A 233 -0.05 2.11 3.31
N CYS A 234 -0.52 1.23 2.42
CA CYS A 234 -0.36 -0.21 2.59
C CYS A 234 1.09 -0.66 2.38
N ASP A 235 1.58 -1.53 3.25
CA ASP A 235 2.74 -2.36 2.97
C ASP A 235 2.44 -3.27 1.78
N SER A 236 3.46 -3.70 1.03
CA SER A 236 3.32 -4.79 0.06
C SER A 236 2.88 -6.06 0.78
N THR A 237 1.67 -6.53 0.48
CA THR A 237 0.99 -7.60 1.24
C THR A 237 1.29 -8.97 0.62
N THR A 238 1.66 -9.95 1.44
CA THR A 238 2.26 -11.18 0.93
C THR A 238 1.31 -12.04 0.11
N LYS A 239 0.11 -12.34 0.61
CA LYS A 239 -0.84 -13.24 -0.07
C LYS A 239 -1.76 -12.47 -1.01
N VAL A 240 -2.07 -13.07 -2.17
CA VAL A 240 -3.05 -12.52 -3.13
C VAL A 240 -4.40 -12.27 -2.46
N ASP A 241 -4.86 -13.19 -1.62
CA ASP A 241 -6.16 -13.06 -0.95
C ASP A 241 -6.21 -11.85 0.00
N GLU A 242 -5.10 -11.52 0.66
CA GLU A 242 -4.97 -10.34 1.51
C GLU A 242 -5.02 -9.05 0.67
N VAL A 243 -4.29 -8.99 -0.45
CA VAL A 243 -4.31 -7.86 -1.40
C VAL A 243 -5.75 -7.59 -1.86
N ILE A 244 -6.43 -8.62 -2.29
CA ILE A 244 -7.78 -8.51 -2.84
C ILE A 244 -8.81 -8.16 -1.76
N ALA A 245 -8.68 -8.69 -0.55
CA ALA A 245 -9.56 -8.33 0.57
C ALA A 245 -9.41 -6.85 0.96
N ILE A 246 -8.17 -6.33 1.01
CA ILE A 246 -7.89 -4.92 1.30
C ILE A 246 -8.43 -4.02 0.17
N ALA A 247 -8.19 -4.36 -1.09
CA ALA A 247 -8.70 -3.59 -2.23
C ALA A 247 -10.23 -3.58 -2.28
N ALA A 248 -10.89 -4.71 -1.98
CA ALA A 248 -12.35 -4.81 -1.87
C ALA A 248 -12.90 -3.95 -0.73
N LEU A 249 -12.25 -3.95 0.43
CA LEU A 249 -12.63 -3.10 1.56
C LEU A 249 -12.51 -1.61 1.19
N ILE A 250 -11.41 -1.19 0.57
CA ILE A 250 -11.21 0.19 0.13
C ILE A 250 -12.31 0.60 -0.86
N GLN A 251 -12.61 -0.24 -1.86
CA GLN A 251 -13.68 0.05 -2.83
C GLN A 251 -15.05 0.16 -2.14
N ALA A 252 -15.36 -0.73 -1.21
CA ALA A 252 -16.63 -0.71 -0.48
C ALA A 252 -16.76 0.50 0.46
N LEU A 253 -15.66 0.93 1.10
CA LEU A 253 -15.62 2.16 1.89
C LEU A 253 -15.88 3.40 1.02
N VAL A 254 -15.17 3.53 -0.11
CA VAL A 254 -15.39 4.63 -1.07
C VAL A 254 -16.84 4.65 -1.55
N ALA A 255 -17.39 3.49 -1.92
CA ALA A 255 -18.80 3.37 -2.32
C ALA A 255 -19.74 3.81 -1.20
N THR A 256 -19.44 3.46 0.04
CA THR A 256 -20.25 3.85 1.21
C THR A 256 -20.21 5.37 1.43
N MET A 257 -19.05 6.02 1.27
CA MET A 257 -18.94 7.48 1.39
C MET A 257 -19.75 8.19 0.30
N ILE A 258 -19.68 7.71 -0.95
CA ILE A 258 -20.47 8.26 -2.07
C ILE A 258 -21.97 8.14 -1.80
N ARG A 259 -22.43 6.99 -1.33
CA ARG A 259 -23.85 6.78 -0.98
C ARG A 259 -24.32 7.66 0.17
N ASN A 260 -23.49 7.81 1.19
CA ASN A 260 -23.79 8.68 2.31
C ASN A 260 -23.99 10.12 1.81
N ARG A 261 -23.11 10.61 0.95
CA ARG A 261 -23.23 11.93 0.33
C ARG A 261 -24.55 12.09 -0.44
N GLU A 262 -24.97 11.11 -1.23
CA GLU A 262 -26.27 11.13 -1.96
C GLU A 262 -27.47 11.25 -1.01
N ARG A 263 -27.31 10.80 0.25
CA ARG A 263 -28.31 10.92 1.32
C ARG A 263 -28.13 12.16 2.20
N ASN A 264 -27.23 13.06 1.83
CA ASN A 264 -26.83 14.23 2.62
C ASN A 264 -26.25 13.85 4.01
N ILE A 265 -25.51 12.75 4.06
CA ILE A 265 -24.77 12.26 5.23
C ILE A 265 -23.28 12.32 4.88
N SER A 266 -22.46 12.78 5.83
CA SER A 266 -21.00 12.73 5.67
C SER A 266 -20.37 12.05 6.88
N TRP A 267 -19.23 11.39 6.66
CA TRP A 267 -18.39 10.96 7.76
C TRP A 267 -17.78 12.18 8.43
N ARG A 268 -17.71 12.16 9.77
CA ARG A 268 -17.17 13.29 10.53
C ARG A 268 -15.69 13.50 10.18
N ASP A 269 -15.31 14.75 9.98
CA ASP A 269 -13.91 15.13 9.86
C ASP A 269 -13.24 15.19 11.25
N TYR A 270 -12.05 14.57 11.33
CA TYR A 270 -11.26 14.51 12.55
C TYR A 270 -9.90 15.18 12.34
N ARG A 271 -9.32 15.67 13.42
CA ARG A 271 -8.00 16.30 13.41
C ARG A 271 -6.95 15.33 12.88
N GLN A 272 -6.11 15.79 11.97
CA GLN A 272 -5.01 15.01 11.40
C GLN A 272 -4.11 14.39 12.47
N SER A 273 -3.80 15.13 13.55
CA SER A 273 -2.98 14.61 14.66
C SER A 273 -3.60 13.39 15.36
N MET A 274 -4.94 13.30 15.45
CA MET A 274 -5.62 12.14 16.05
C MET A 274 -5.62 10.94 15.10
N ILE A 275 -5.73 11.19 13.80
CA ILE A 275 -5.58 10.15 12.77
C ILE A 275 -4.13 9.64 12.76
N SER A 276 -3.14 10.53 12.87
CA SER A 276 -1.72 10.17 12.97
C SER A 276 -1.40 9.35 14.22
N GLU A 277 -2.02 9.66 15.36
CA GLU A 277 -1.90 8.83 16.58
C GLU A 277 -2.40 7.39 16.33
N ASN A 278 -3.57 7.23 15.72
CA ASN A 278 -4.08 5.91 15.36
C ASN A 278 -3.21 5.22 14.30
N LYS A 279 -2.66 5.98 13.33
CA LYS A 279 -1.72 5.46 12.35
C LYS A 279 -0.47 4.91 13.03
N TRP A 280 0.10 5.64 13.98
CA TRP A 280 1.24 5.15 14.77
C TRP A 280 0.91 3.85 15.52
N ARG A 281 -0.28 3.77 16.15
CA ARG A 281 -0.76 2.56 16.82
C ARG A 281 -0.90 1.38 15.86
N ALA A 282 -1.42 1.64 14.65
CA ALA A 282 -1.52 0.65 13.58
C ALA A 282 -0.14 0.15 13.14
N MET A 283 0.82 1.05 12.90
CA MET A 283 2.20 0.68 12.56
C MET A 283 2.86 -0.14 13.67
N ARG A 284 2.66 0.23 14.93
CA ARG A 284 3.28 -0.41 16.09
C ARG A 284 2.68 -1.78 16.40
N HIS A 285 1.36 -1.89 16.40
CA HIS A 285 0.64 -3.04 16.95
C HIS A 285 -0.16 -3.84 15.92
N GLY A 286 -0.37 -3.31 14.71
CA GLY A 286 -1.20 -3.95 13.68
C GLY A 286 -2.63 -4.18 14.17
N ILE A 287 -3.18 -5.33 13.82
CA ILE A 287 -4.54 -5.73 14.19
C ILE A 287 -4.69 -6.20 15.65
N ASP A 288 -3.60 -6.47 16.35
CA ASP A 288 -3.63 -6.92 17.75
C ASP A 288 -3.56 -5.77 18.75
N GLY A 289 -3.48 -4.53 18.26
CA GLY A 289 -3.44 -3.32 19.07
C GLY A 289 -4.81 -2.76 19.39
N LYS A 290 -4.77 -1.54 19.91
CA LYS A 290 -5.94 -0.71 20.18
C LYS A 290 -5.84 0.61 19.44
N MET A 291 -6.96 1.09 18.94
CA MET A 291 -7.09 2.40 18.32
C MET A 291 -8.09 3.25 19.11
N ILE A 292 -8.00 4.55 18.92
CA ILE A 292 -8.99 5.49 19.43
C ILE A 292 -10.16 5.49 18.46
N ASP A 293 -11.34 5.08 18.92
CA ASP A 293 -12.57 5.43 18.24
C ASP A 293 -12.82 6.93 18.44
N LEU A 294 -12.56 7.70 17.40
CA LEU A 294 -12.67 9.16 17.44
C LEU A 294 -14.12 9.63 17.50
N GLY A 295 -15.10 8.77 17.18
CA GLY A 295 -16.53 9.07 17.27
C GLY A 295 -17.01 9.11 18.70
N VAL A 296 -16.60 8.15 19.52
CA VAL A 296 -16.99 8.04 20.93
C VAL A 296 -15.92 8.49 21.91
N GLY A 297 -14.70 8.78 21.43
CA GLY A 297 -13.59 9.26 22.26
C GLY A 297 -13.04 8.18 23.22
N LYS A 298 -13.03 6.91 22.80
CA LYS A 298 -12.57 5.79 23.63
C LYS A 298 -11.54 4.94 22.89
N GLU A 299 -10.67 4.30 23.64
CA GLU A 299 -9.77 3.28 23.14
C GLU A 299 -10.52 1.94 23.04
N LEU A 300 -10.52 1.35 21.83
CA LEU A 300 -11.15 0.06 21.53
C LEU A 300 -10.14 -0.89 20.89
N ASP A 301 -10.38 -2.19 21.03
CA ASP A 301 -9.58 -3.20 20.33
C ASP A 301 -9.74 -3.04 18.81
N THR A 302 -8.63 -3.08 18.09
CA THR A 302 -8.63 -2.92 16.61
C THR A 302 -9.57 -3.93 15.93
N LYS A 303 -9.64 -5.17 16.44
CA LYS A 303 -10.53 -6.21 15.91
C LYS A 303 -12.02 -5.89 16.10
N GLU A 304 -12.37 -5.23 17.20
CA GLU A 304 -13.75 -4.76 17.43
C GLU A 304 -14.13 -3.67 16.44
N LEU A 305 -13.23 -2.72 16.20
CA LEU A 305 -13.43 -1.67 15.19
C LEU A 305 -13.59 -2.26 13.78
N PHE A 306 -12.91 -3.36 13.47
CA PHE A 306 -13.13 -4.06 12.19
C PHE A 306 -14.49 -4.71 12.08
N HIS A 307 -15.05 -5.27 13.15
CA HIS A 307 -16.42 -5.80 13.11
C HIS A 307 -17.44 -4.70 12.80
N GLU A 308 -17.28 -3.51 13.40
CA GLU A 308 -18.09 -2.36 13.07
C GLU A 308 -17.89 -1.90 11.62
N LEU A 309 -16.64 -1.79 11.18
CA LEU A 309 -16.29 -1.38 9.82
C LEU A 309 -16.90 -2.30 8.75
N LEU A 310 -16.86 -3.61 8.97
CA LEU A 310 -17.46 -4.59 8.07
C LEU A 310 -18.99 -4.44 7.98
N ASN A 311 -19.65 -4.09 9.10
CA ASN A 311 -21.08 -3.78 9.09
C ASN A 311 -21.37 -2.48 8.33
N ILE A 312 -20.55 -1.45 8.47
CA ILE A 312 -20.69 -0.16 7.76
C ILE A 312 -20.64 -0.36 6.24
N VAL A 313 -19.77 -1.23 5.75
CA VAL A 313 -19.59 -1.45 4.30
C VAL A 313 -20.49 -2.54 3.71
N ALA A 314 -21.27 -3.28 4.53
CA ALA A 314 -21.99 -4.47 4.11
C ALA A 314 -22.91 -4.25 2.89
N ASP A 315 -23.72 -3.18 2.91
CA ASP A 315 -24.64 -2.85 1.80
C ASP A 315 -23.88 -2.51 0.51
N SER A 316 -22.79 -1.75 0.62
CA SER A 316 -21.94 -1.41 -0.52
C SER A 316 -21.21 -2.61 -1.07
N ALA A 317 -20.70 -3.48 -0.20
CA ALA A 317 -20.05 -4.72 -0.58
C ALA A 317 -21.01 -5.65 -1.36
N LYS A 318 -22.24 -5.76 -0.90
CA LYS A 318 -23.30 -6.54 -1.57
C LYS A 318 -23.60 -5.99 -2.96
N GLU A 319 -23.74 -4.69 -3.10
CA GLU A 319 -24.05 -4.08 -4.41
C GLU A 319 -22.87 -4.18 -5.39
N LEU A 320 -21.65 -4.07 -4.90
CA LEU A 320 -20.41 -4.26 -5.68
C LEU A 320 -20.12 -5.73 -5.99
N GLY A 321 -20.75 -6.68 -5.28
CA GLY A 321 -20.50 -8.13 -5.38
C GLY A 321 -19.11 -8.52 -4.87
N THR A 322 -18.65 -7.86 -3.79
CA THR A 322 -17.31 -8.04 -3.17
C THR A 322 -17.40 -8.70 -1.79
N GLU A 323 -18.55 -9.23 -1.41
CA GLU A 323 -18.79 -9.81 -0.08
C GLU A 323 -17.81 -10.95 0.24
N GLN A 324 -17.57 -11.83 -0.73
CA GLN A 324 -16.68 -12.98 -0.56
C GLN A 324 -15.24 -12.54 -0.27
N GLU A 325 -14.74 -11.56 -0.99
CA GLU A 325 -13.39 -11.04 -0.84
C GLU A 325 -13.23 -10.33 0.52
N ILE A 326 -14.22 -9.55 0.94
CA ILE A 326 -14.24 -8.85 2.23
C ILE A 326 -14.33 -9.85 3.39
N GLN A 327 -15.05 -10.98 3.24
CA GLN A 327 -15.09 -12.02 4.28
C GLN A 327 -13.71 -12.60 4.62
N TYR A 328 -12.72 -12.52 3.72
CA TYR A 328 -11.37 -12.95 4.01
C TYR A 328 -10.70 -12.13 5.13
N ILE A 329 -11.17 -10.91 5.39
CA ILE A 329 -10.71 -10.08 6.52
C ILE A 329 -10.90 -10.81 7.86
N HIS A 330 -11.99 -11.58 8.04
CA HIS A 330 -12.17 -12.40 9.26
C HIS A 330 -11.05 -13.44 9.42
N THR A 331 -10.55 -13.99 8.30
CA THR A 331 -9.39 -14.89 8.29
C THR A 331 -8.12 -14.17 8.73
N MET A 332 -7.90 -12.93 8.24
CA MET A 332 -6.77 -12.10 8.65
C MET A 332 -6.85 -11.73 10.13
N LEU A 333 -8.01 -11.31 10.63
CA LEU A 333 -8.22 -10.98 12.04
C LEU A 333 -7.99 -12.17 12.98
N LYS A 334 -8.31 -13.41 12.52
CA LYS A 334 -8.11 -14.63 13.29
C LYS A 334 -6.68 -15.15 13.26
N ASN A 335 -6.06 -15.17 12.07
CA ASN A 335 -4.79 -15.85 11.83
C ASN A 335 -3.58 -14.91 11.89
N GLY A 336 -3.81 -13.61 11.93
CA GLY A 336 -2.78 -12.58 11.87
C GLY A 336 -2.47 -12.13 10.43
N THR A 337 -1.78 -11.02 10.32
CA THR A 337 -1.26 -10.44 9.07
C THR A 337 0.06 -11.10 8.64
N SER A 338 0.64 -10.66 7.53
CA SER A 338 1.97 -11.10 7.12
C SER A 338 3.03 -10.82 8.19
N ALA A 339 2.97 -9.66 8.86
CA ALA A 339 3.90 -9.34 9.95
C ALA A 339 3.85 -10.37 11.09
N ASP A 340 2.64 -10.83 11.45
CA ASP A 340 2.46 -11.84 12.50
C ASP A 340 3.05 -13.20 12.10
N ARG A 341 2.87 -13.59 10.83
CA ARG A 341 3.45 -14.84 10.30
C ARG A 341 4.97 -14.78 10.25
N GLN A 342 5.55 -13.65 9.84
CA GLN A 342 6.99 -13.42 9.83
C GLN A 342 7.57 -13.54 11.25
N LEU A 343 6.97 -12.86 12.22
CA LEU A 343 7.40 -12.91 13.62
C LEU A 343 7.33 -14.34 14.19
N LYS A 344 6.23 -15.07 13.97
CA LYS A 344 6.08 -16.47 14.38
C LYS A 344 7.13 -17.39 13.74
N MET A 345 7.44 -17.19 12.45
CA MET A 345 8.47 -17.97 11.76
C MET A 345 9.84 -17.70 12.38
N TYR A 346 10.20 -16.44 12.61
CA TYR A 346 11.46 -16.07 13.23
C TYR A 346 11.56 -16.54 14.68
N GLU A 347 10.50 -16.40 15.46
CA GLU A 347 10.46 -16.91 16.85
C GLU A 347 10.78 -18.40 16.93
N LYS A 348 10.19 -19.17 16.02
CA LYS A 348 10.36 -20.64 15.95
C LYS A 348 11.74 -21.06 15.45
N THR A 349 12.33 -20.33 14.51
CA THR A 349 13.52 -20.78 13.79
C THR A 349 14.79 -20.02 14.13
N LYS A 350 14.66 -18.78 14.61
CA LYS A 350 15.75 -17.80 14.80
C LYS A 350 16.59 -17.59 13.53
N ASP A 351 15.95 -17.75 12.36
CA ASP A 351 16.61 -17.75 11.06
C ASP A 351 15.79 -16.87 10.07
N PHE A 352 16.37 -15.75 9.67
CA PHE A 352 15.74 -14.83 8.72
C PHE A 352 15.60 -15.42 7.32
N LYS A 353 16.53 -16.29 6.89
CA LYS A 353 16.41 -16.96 5.58
C LYS A 353 15.12 -17.77 5.51
N LYS A 354 14.73 -18.45 6.59
CA LYS A 354 13.45 -19.18 6.64
C LYS A 354 12.23 -18.25 6.60
N VAL A 355 12.35 -17.04 7.13
CA VAL A 355 11.30 -16.02 6.97
C VAL A 355 11.17 -15.63 5.50
N VAL A 356 12.29 -15.36 4.82
CA VAL A 356 12.31 -15.04 3.38
C VAL A 356 11.76 -16.19 2.53
N ASP A 357 12.14 -17.44 2.81
CA ASP A 357 11.63 -18.63 2.11
C ASP A 357 10.11 -18.79 2.27
N MET A 358 9.60 -18.53 3.47
CA MET A 358 8.15 -18.49 3.72
C MET A 358 7.47 -17.39 2.89
N LEU A 359 8.03 -16.18 2.89
CA LEU A 359 7.50 -15.06 2.11
C LEU A 359 7.47 -15.38 0.62
N ALA A 360 8.55 -15.96 0.07
CA ALA A 360 8.62 -16.36 -1.34
C ALA A 360 7.52 -17.37 -1.70
N LYS A 361 7.29 -18.35 -0.85
CA LYS A 361 6.22 -19.34 -1.02
C LYS A 361 4.83 -18.69 -0.94
N GLU A 362 4.57 -17.87 0.08
CA GLU A 362 3.26 -17.23 0.29
C GLU A 362 2.95 -16.18 -0.79
N THR A 363 3.97 -15.51 -1.35
CA THR A 363 3.81 -14.53 -2.44
C THR A 363 3.13 -15.14 -3.66
N LEU A 364 3.40 -16.40 -3.93
CA LEU A 364 2.85 -17.13 -5.09
C LEU A 364 1.70 -18.09 -4.70
N GLU A 365 1.29 -18.11 -3.44
CA GLU A 365 0.16 -18.92 -2.98
C GLU A 365 -1.14 -18.41 -3.65
N ASN A 366 -1.89 -19.32 -4.25
CA ASN A 366 -3.12 -19.05 -5.00
C ASN A 366 -2.94 -18.17 -6.28
N CYS A 367 -1.68 -18.06 -6.77
CA CYS A 367 -1.41 -17.52 -8.09
C CYS A 367 -1.72 -18.50 -9.20
#